data_97602f9877c5471f4bf86968452dc33a
#
_entry.id   97602f9877c5471f4bf86968452dc33a
#
_cell.length_a   1.000
_cell.length_b   1.000
_cell.length_c   1.000
_cell.angle_alpha   90.00
_cell.angle_beta   90.00
_cell.angle_gamma   90.00
#
_symmetry.space_group_name_H-M   'P 1'
#
loop_
_entity.id
_entity.type
_entity.pdbx_description
1 polymer ?
#
loop_
_entity_poly.entity_id
_entity_poly.type
_entity_poly.pdbx_seq_one_letter_code
_entity_poly.pdbx_strand_id
1 'polypeptide(L)'
;MQCPLAAGAHIWLTSINFRAKEILGSELARIHHAGTYSCRRMYGRSSGRMSEHAFANAWDVTGFELADGRVVSVQKHWNEYGPMRTFLRAVRDDACYVFSVVLGPDYNDAHHDHLHIDMGGGLRCS
;
A
#
# COMPACT_ATOMS: atom_id res chain seq x y z
N MET A 1 18.72 4.70 12.20
CA MET A 1 17.64 5.54 11.66
C MET A 1 16.56 4.70 11.03
N GLN A 2 15.36 5.07 11.27
CA GLN A 2 14.25 4.29 10.76
C GLN A 2 13.70 4.85 9.47
N CYS A 3 13.29 3.97 8.61
CA CYS A 3 12.59 4.34 7.39
C CYS A 3 11.12 4.58 7.73
N PRO A 4 10.58 5.78 7.53
CA PRO A 4 9.19 6.03 7.86
C PRO A 4 8.23 5.10 7.13
N LEU A 5 8.53 4.76 5.88
CA LEU A 5 7.68 3.85 5.13
C LEU A 5 7.64 2.47 5.79
N ALA A 6 8.78 1.97 6.25
CA ALA A 6 8.83 0.66 6.86
C ALA A 6 8.04 0.62 8.16
N ALA A 7 8.15 1.68 8.97
CA ALA A 7 7.39 1.75 10.21
C ALA A 7 5.88 1.80 9.93
N GLY A 8 5.50 2.62 8.96
CA GLY A 8 4.10 2.72 8.56
C GLY A 8 3.57 1.42 7.99
N ALA A 9 4.38 0.73 7.19
CA ALA A 9 3.97 -0.53 6.61
C ALA A 9 3.69 -1.56 7.70
N HIS A 10 4.48 -1.57 8.75
CA HIS A 10 4.27 -2.50 9.85
C HIS A 10 2.91 -2.24 10.54
N ILE A 11 2.59 -0.98 10.78
CA ILE A 11 1.32 -0.62 11.37
C ILE A 11 0.17 -1.00 10.45
N TRP A 12 0.32 -0.69 9.17
CA TRP A 12 -0.72 -0.96 8.18
C TRP A 12 -0.96 -2.46 8.02
N LEU A 13 0.10 -3.27 8.07
CA LEU A 13 -0.05 -4.73 7.99
C LEU A 13 -0.97 -5.28 9.07
N THR A 14 -0.86 -4.76 10.28
CA THR A 14 -1.75 -5.17 11.36
C THR A 14 -3.20 -4.83 11.02
N SER A 15 -3.42 -3.65 10.49
CA SER A 15 -4.75 -3.21 10.09
C SER A 15 -5.30 -4.05 8.95
N ILE A 16 -4.48 -4.33 7.94
CA ILE A 16 -4.90 -5.15 6.81
C ILE A 16 -5.31 -6.54 7.27
N ASN A 17 -4.53 -7.13 8.16
CA ASN A 17 -4.82 -8.46 8.66
C ASN A 17 -6.15 -8.48 9.42
N PHE A 18 -6.40 -7.45 10.20
CA PHE A 18 -7.68 -7.32 10.91
C PHE A 18 -8.84 -7.25 9.92
N ARG A 19 -8.71 -6.40 8.90
CA ARG A 19 -9.76 -6.25 7.88
C ARG A 19 -9.96 -7.53 7.08
N ALA A 20 -8.89 -8.23 6.77
CA ALA A 20 -8.99 -9.48 6.02
C ALA A 20 -9.78 -10.53 6.82
N LYS A 21 -9.50 -10.64 8.09
CA LYS A 21 -10.21 -11.59 8.94
C LYS A 21 -11.67 -11.19 9.11
N GLU A 22 -11.93 -9.90 9.29
CA GLU A 22 -13.26 -9.41 9.53
C GLU A 22 -14.14 -9.50 8.29
N ILE A 23 -13.63 -9.08 7.15
CA ILE A 23 -14.42 -8.94 5.93
C ILE A 23 -14.37 -10.20 5.07
N LEU A 24 -13.20 -10.84 5.00
CA LEU A 24 -12.99 -11.96 4.09
C LEU A 24 -12.82 -13.30 4.79
N GLY A 25 -12.75 -13.30 6.11
CA GLY A 25 -12.70 -14.54 6.88
C GLY A 25 -11.37 -15.28 6.82
N SER A 26 -10.30 -14.62 6.41
CA SER A 26 -8.99 -15.25 6.34
C SER A 26 -7.91 -14.23 6.66
N GLU A 27 -6.80 -14.71 7.20
CA GLU A 27 -5.68 -13.83 7.50
C GLU A 27 -4.93 -13.45 6.24
N LEU A 28 -4.20 -12.34 6.33
CA LEU A 28 -3.33 -11.92 5.26
C LEU A 28 -2.07 -12.80 5.26
N ALA A 29 -1.70 -13.32 4.08
CA ALA A 29 -0.47 -14.12 3.94
C ALA A 29 0.67 -13.27 3.38
N ARG A 30 0.38 -12.42 2.39
CA ARG A 30 1.42 -11.56 1.83
C ARG A 30 0.81 -10.43 1.02
N ILE A 31 1.60 -9.38 0.82
CA ILE A 31 1.21 -8.28 -0.04
C ILE A 31 1.95 -8.41 -1.36
N HIS A 32 1.23 -8.27 -2.45
CA HIS A 32 1.82 -8.24 -3.78
C HIS A 32 2.10 -6.78 -4.13
N HIS A 33 3.29 -6.51 -4.63
CA HIS A 33 3.64 -5.15 -5.00
C HIS A 33 4.51 -5.13 -6.24
N ALA A 34 4.42 -4.04 -7.00
CA ALA A 34 5.17 -3.91 -8.24
C ALA A 34 6.57 -3.39 -7.98
N GLY A 35 6.77 -2.76 -6.86
CA GLY A 35 8.08 -2.25 -6.52
C GLY A 35 8.02 -1.44 -5.26
N THR A 36 9.13 -1.41 -4.57
CA THR A 36 9.28 -0.62 -3.37
C THR A 36 10.61 0.06 -3.48
N TYR A 37 10.62 1.34 -3.19
CA TYR A 37 11.89 2.00 -3.04
C TYR A 37 12.35 1.73 -1.64
N SER A 38 13.52 1.17 -1.52
CA SER A 38 14.02 0.72 -0.25
C SER A 38 14.74 1.85 0.47
N CYS A 39 14.52 1.97 1.76
CA CYS A 39 15.30 2.91 2.55
C CYS A 39 16.76 2.56 2.54
N ARG A 40 17.06 1.27 2.43
CA ARG A 40 18.43 0.85 2.32
C ARG A 40 19.08 1.40 1.07
N ARG A 41 18.33 1.51 0.00
CA ARG A 41 18.86 2.08 -1.24
C ARG A 41 19.30 3.51 -1.03
N MET A 42 18.59 4.27 -0.23
CA MET A 42 18.98 5.64 0.06
C MET A 42 20.37 5.69 0.65
N TYR A 43 20.62 4.81 1.57
CA TYR A 43 21.91 4.82 2.27
C TYR A 43 23.01 4.20 1.45
N GLY A 44 22.67 3.37 0.48
CA GLY A 44 23.66 2.75 -0.36
C GLY A 44 24.14 3.64 -1.50
N ARG A 45 23.53 4.79 -1.68
CA ARG A 45 23.90 5.68 -2.76
C ARG A 45 24.93 6.67 -2.28
N SER A 46 26.03 6.68 -2.92
CA SER A 46 27.11 7.56 -2.50
C SER A 46 26.79 9.01 -2.79
N SER A 47 26.04 9.28 -3.83
CA SER A 47 25.80 10.66 -4.22
C SER A 47 24.90 11.40 -3.25
N GLY A 48 23.89 10.73 -2.77
CA GLY A 48 22.93 11.36 -1.88
C GLY A 48 22.20 12.53 -2.46
N ARG A 49 22.23 12.66 -3.78
CA ARG A 49 21.68 13.83 -4.42
C ARG A 49 20.27 13.70 -4.88
N MET A 50 19.67 12.60 -4.65
CA MET A 50 18.33 12.38 -5.16
C MET A 50 17.34 13.23 -4.40
N SER A 51 16.28 13.62 -5.06
CA SER A 51 15.20 14.30 -4.40
C SER A 51 14.57 13.36 -3.38
N GLU A 52 13.86 13.93 -2.43
CA GLU A 52 13.31 13.13 -1.38
C GLU A 52 12.31 12.11 -1.85
N HIS A 53 11.53 12.43 -2.85
CA HIS A 53 10.59 11.45 -3.34
C HIS A 53 11.29 10.36 -4.14
N ALA A 54 12.49 10.64 -4.64
CA ALA A 54 13.24 9.61 -5.32
C ALA A 54 13.84 8.63 -4.34
N PHE A 55 13.96 9.04 -3.11
CA PHE A 55 14.34 8.12 -2.08
C PHE A 55 13.20 7.29 -1.65
N ALA A 56 12.18 7.55 -2.18
CA ALA A 56 11.18 6.66 -2.05
C ALA A 56 10.81 6.14 -0.75
N ASN A 57 10.21 6.88 -0.12
CA ASN A 57 9.30 6.40 0.87
C ASN A 57 8.00 6.05 0.16
N ALA A 58 8.12 5.29 -0.93
CA ALA A 58 6.98 4.97 -1.80
C ALA A 58 6.88 3.47 -2.04
N TRP A 59 5.65 2.98 -2.17
CA TRP A 59 5.37 1.56 -2.29
C TRP A 59 4.11 1.39 -3.15
N ASP A 60 4.22 0.61 -4.22
CA ASP A 60 3.08 0.37 -5.11
C ASP A 60 2.52 -1.02 -4.84
N VAL A 61 1.35 -1.06 -4.22
CA VAL A 61 0.71 -2.31 -3.82
C VAL A 61 -0.33 -2.71 -4.85
N THR A 62 -0.21 -3.92 -5.39
CA THR A 62 -1.10 -4.41 -6.43
C THR A 62 -2.14 -5.39 -5.94
N GLY A 63 -1.90 -6.04 -4.80
CA GLY A 63 -2.86 -7.01 -4.30
C GLY A 63 -2.49 -7.57 -2.95
N PHE A 64 -3.40 -8.40 -2.44
CA PHE A 64 -3.28 -8.99 -1.11
C PHE A 64 -3.61 -10.45 -1.21
N GLU A 65 -2.68 -11.28 -0.77
CA GLU A 65 -2.89 -12.73 -0.78
C GLU A 65 -3.31 -13.18 0.61
N LEU A 66 -4.37 -13.96 0.68
CA LEU A 66 -4.90 -14.45 1.94
C LEU A 66 -4.34 -15.85 2.24
N ALA A 67 -4.39 -16.21 3.52
CA ALA A 67 -3.89 -17.51 3.95
C ALA A 67 -4.65 -18.67 3.31
N ASP A 68 -5.90 -18.45 2.91
CA ASP A 68 -6.70 -19.49 2.27
C ASP A 68 -6.44 -19.59 0.76
N GLY A 69 -5.51 -18.78 0.23
CA GLY A 69 -5.12 -18.86 -1.18
C GLY A 69 -5.78 -17.85 -2.09
N ARG A 70 -6.82 -17.18 -1.62
CA ARG A 70 -7.47 -16.15 -2.46
C ARG A 70 -6.54 -14.95 -2.60
N VAL A 71 -6.61 -14.31 -3.76
CA VAL A 71 -5.85 -13.08 -4.02
C VAL A 71 -6.83 -11.96 -4.33
N VAL A 72 -6.73 -10.88 -3.58
CA VAL A 72 -7.54 -9.70 -3.82
C VAL A 72 -6.70 -8.75 -4.66
N SER A 73 -7.12 -8.51 -5.89
CA SER A 73 -6.39 -7.67 -6.84
C SER A 73 -6.98 -6.28 -6.87
N VAL A 74 -6.15 -5.26 -6.75
CA VAL A 74 -6.61 -3.88 -6.86
C VAL A 74 -7.26 -3.67 -8.22
N GLN A 75 -6.62 -4.15 -9.29
CA GLN A 75 -7.13 -3.98 -10.64
C GLN A 75 -8.48 -4.66 -10.83
N LYS A 76 -8.61 -5.90 -10.37
CA LYS A 76 -9.80 -6.68 -10.64
C LYS A 76 -10.96 -6.34 -9.71
N HIS A 77 -10.68 -6.06 -8.45
CA HIS A 77 -11.72 -6.01 -7.44
C HIS A 77 -12.10 -4.63 -6.95
N TRP A 78 -11.36 -3.60 -7.34
CA TRP A 78 -11.63 -2.25 -6.82
C TRP A 78 -13.05 -1.80 -7.11
N ASN A 79 -13.55 -2.07 -8.30
CA ASN A 79 -14.89 -1.68 -8.70
C ASN A 79 -15.87 -2.83 -8.77
N GLU A 80 -15.43 -4.05 -8.50
CA GLU A 80 -16.30 -5.21 -8.57
C GLU A 80 -17.11 -5.33 -7.28
N TYR A 81 -18.41 -5.24 -7.40
CA TYR A 81 -19.27 -5.29 -6.24
C TYR A 81 -19.03 -6.56 -5.43
N GLY A 82 -18.84 -6.42 -4.12
CA GLY A 82 -18.66 -7.57 -3.26
C GLY A 82 -17.69 -7.28 -2.13
N PRO A 83 -17.42 -8.30 -1.30
CA PRO A 83 -16.59 -8.11 -0.10
C PRO A 83 -15.15 -7.75 -0.41
N MET A 84 -14.62 -8.19 -1.56
CA MET A 84 -13.25 -7.83 -1.89
C MET A 84 -13.11 -6.34 -2.15
N ARG A 85 -14.12 -5.72 -2.77
CA ARG A 85 -14.13 -4.28 -2.94
C ARG A 85 -14.20 -3.59 -1.58
N THR A 86 -15.05 -4.08 -0.70
CA THR A 86 -15.19 -3.51 0.63
C THR A 86 -13.86 -3.58 1.36
N PHE A 87 -13.18 -4.72 1.27
CA PHE A 87 -11.88 -4.90 1.88
C PHE A 87 -10.86 -3.91 1.32
N LEU A 88 -10.78 -3.78 0.00
CA LEU A 88 -9.80 -2.91 -0.63
C LEU A 88 -9.99 -1.45 -0.21
N ARG A 89 -11.25 -1.01 -0.17
CA ARG A 89 -11.52 0.37 0.21
C ARG A 89 -11.25 0.62 1.69
N ALA A 90 -11.50 -0.38 2.53
CA ALA A 90 -11.20 -0.26 3.94
C ALA A 90 -9.70 -0.16 4.19
N VAL A 91 -8.90 -1.01 3.52
CA VAL A 91 -7.46 -0.95 3.73
C VAL A 91 -6.85 0.32 3.12
N ARG A 92 -7.44 0.86 2.04
CA ARG A 92 -7.03 2.15 1.51
C ARG A 92 -7.28 3.25 2.52
N ASP A 93 -8.45 3.25 3.12
CA ASP A 93 -8.80 4.26 4.11
C ASP A 93 -7.90 4.16 5.33
N ASP A 94 -7.61 2.95 5.78
CA ASP A 94 -6.70 2.74 6.90
C ASP A 94 -5.30 3.26 6.57
N ALA A 95 -4.85 3.04 5.34
CA ALA A 95 -3.54 3.52 4.91
C ALA A 95 -3.45 5.04 5.00
N CYS A 96 -4.55 5.73 4.76
CA CYS A 96 -4.55 7.19 4.81
C CYS A 96 -4.30 7.74 6.20
N TYR A 97 -4.50 6.94 7.25
CA TYR A 97 -4.17 7.36 8.60
C TYR A 97 -2.71 7.15 8.94
N VAL A 98 -2.02 6.33 8.16
CA VAL A 98 -0.63 5.96 8.45
C VAL A 98 0.34 6.67 7.53
N PHE A 99 -0.05 6.84 6.27
CA PHE A 99 0.84 7.41 5.25
C PHE A 99 0.34 8.77 4.82
N SER A 100 1.26 9.62 4.39
CA SER A 100 0.89 10.99 4.01
C SER A 100 0.17 11.02 2.66
N VAL A 101 0.54 10.13 1.74
CA VAL A 101 -0.08 10.09 0.41
C VAL A 101 -0.51 8.69 0.09
N VAL A 102 -1.77 8.51 -0.25
CA VAL A 102 -2.32 7.23 -0.71
C VAL A 102 -3.14 7.52 -1.95
N LEU A 103 -2.72 6.98 -3.08
CA LEU A 103 -3.39 7.19 -4.37
C LEU A 103 -3.80 5.85 -4.95
N GLY A 104 -5.09 5.69 -5.18
CA GLY A 104 -5.62 4.46 -5.71
C GLY A 104 -6.37 4.68 -7.01
N PRO A 105 -7.17 3.71 -7.43
CA PRO A 105 -7.90 3.80 -8.69
C PRO A 105 -8.84 5.00 -8.79
N ASP A 106 -9.31 5.50 -7.66
CA ASP A 106 -10.19 6.68 -7.68
C ASP A 106 -9.43 7.97 -8.00
N TYR A 107 -8.10 7.95 -7.89
CA TYR A 107 -7.32 9.15 -8.15
C TYR A 107 -7.23 9.46 -9.65
N ASN A 108 -6.78 8.48 -10.43
CA ASN A 108 -6.74 8.62 -11.89
C ASN A 108 -6.48 7.25 -12.52
N ASP A 109 -6.52 7.21 -13.86
CA ASP A 109 -6.35 5.96 -14.60
C ASP A 109 -4.96 5.35 -14.43
N ALA A 110 -3.95 6.15 -14.17
CA ALA A 110 -2.60 5.63 -13.98
C ALA A 110 -2.50 4.75 -12.74
N HIS A 111 -3.45 4.89 -11.81
CA HIS A 111 -3.48 4.12 -10.57
C HIS A 111 -4.58 3.06 -10.56
N HIS A 112 -5.04 2.63 -11.76
CA HIS A 112 -6.16 1.70 -11.83
C HIS A 112 -5.85 0.31 -11.28
N ASP A 113 -4.57 -0.05 -11.19
CA ASP A 113 -4.17 -1.39 -10.82
C ASP A 113 -3.32 -1.45 -9.54
N HIS A 114 -3.16 -0.33 -8.85
CA HIS A 114 -2.34 -0.35 -7.63
C HIS A 114 -2.69 0.80 -6.70
N LEU A 115 -2.26 0.63 -5.46
CA LEU A 115 -2.30 1.69 -4.46
C LEU A 115 -0.88 2.22 -4.32
N HIS A 116 -0.70 3.49 -4.64
CA HIS A 116 0.57 4.17 -4.45
C HIS A 116 0.59 4.76 -3.04
N ILE A 117 1.56 4.36 -2.25
CA ILE A 117 1.67 4.74 -0.85
C ILE A 117 2.99 5.44 -0.64
N ASP A 118 2.95 6.59 0.03
CA ASP A 118 4.07 7.48 0.06
C ASP A 118 4.13 8.23 1.38
N MET A 119 5.34 8.44 1.89
CA MET A 119 5.57 9.24 3.09
C MET A 119 6.21 10.59 2.75
N GLY A 120 6.14 10.99 1.50
CA GLY A 120 6.70 12.26 1.07
C GLY A 120 5.88 13.45 1.52
N GLY A 121 6.15 14.60 0.94
CA GLY A 121 5.46 15.82 1.31
C GLY A 121 4.02 15.84 0.87
N GLY A 122 3.21 16.63 1.56
CA GLY A 122 1.81 16.77 1.24
C GLY A 122 0.95 15.72 1.90
N LEU A 123 -0.36 15.92 1.81
CA LEU A 123 -1.34 14.98 2.35
C LEU A 123 -2.38 14.73 1.28
N ARG A 124 -2.60 13.47 0.95
CA ARG A 124 -3.64 13.13 -0.01
C ARG A 124 -4.12 11.71 0.20
N CYS A 125 -5.42 11.56 0.24
CA CYS A 125 -6.07 10.27 0.34
C CYS A 125 -7.07 10.17 -0.82
N SER A 126 -6.73 9.43 -1.84
CA SER A 126 -7.58 9.20 -3.03
C SER A 126 -7.45 7.74 -3.52
#